data_4102e10ed4d24b9f5de1d7e9ada0fe0e
#
_entry.id   4102e10ed4d24b9f5de1d7e9ada0fe0e
#
_cell.length_a   1.000
_cell.length_b   1.000
_cell.length_c   1.000
_cell.angle_alpha   90.00
_cell.angle_beta   90.00
_cell.angle_gamma   90.00
#
_symmetry.space_group_name_H-M   'P 1'
#
loop_
_entity.id
_entity.type
_entity.pdbx_description
1 polymer ?
#
loop_
_entity_poly.entity_id
_entity_poly.type
_entity_poly.pdbx_seq_one_letter_code
_entity_poly.pdbx_strand_id
1 'polypeptide(L)'
;MHSSDAATPVIQIRGVFRTYEMGEQVLNALDGVDMDILRNEYEAIVGASGSGKSTMMNIIGCLDRATKGDYLLNGTNVGDMSEAELARARNREIGFVFQSFNLLARASALKNVMQPLVYRGVPGAERKRIATQALERVGLGDRLDSRPNQLSGGQRQRVAIARALVGNPAILLADEPTGNLDSKTSQEIIGLIDELHRQGQTIIM
;
A
#
# COMPACT_ATOMS: atom_id res chain seq x y z
N MET A 1 -37.87 -9.32 -8.96
CA MET A 1 -36.86 -8.39 -9.45
C MET A 1 -35.83 -8.28 -8.34
N HIS A 2 -34.80 -9.10 -8.39
CA HIS A 2 -33.66 -8.98 -7.46
C HIS A 2 -32.68 -8.03 -8.15
N SER A 3 -32.65 -6.80 -7.65
CA SER A 3 -31.57 -5.86 -7.93
C SER A 3 -30.30 -6.47 -7.35
N SER A 4 -29.40 -6.94 -8.18
CA SER A 4 -28.05 -7.32 -7.76
C SER A 4 -27.36 -6.03 -7.37
N ASP A 5 -27.21 -5.78 -6.06
CA ASP A 5 -26.22 -4.87 -5.53
C ASP A 5 -24.83 -5.47 -5.87
N ALA A 6 -24.39 -5.24 -7.10
CA ALA A 6 -23.00 -5.51 -7.47
C ALA A 6 -22.15 -4.58 -6.62
N ALA A 7 -21.38 -5.14 -5.68
CA ALA A 7 -20.50 -4.38 -4.81
C ALA A 7 -19.60 -3.52 -5.69
N THR A 8 -19.61 -2.20 -5.46
CA THR A 8 -18.77 -1.26 -6.24
C THR A 8 -17.30 -1.56 -5.97
N PRO A 9 -16.49 -1.87 -7.00
CA PRO A 9 -15.08 -2.13 -6.83
C PRO A 9 -14.34 -0.97 -6.16
N VAL A 10 -13.37 -1.28 -5.31
CA VAL A 10 -12.46 -0.26 -4.74
C VAL A 10 -11.45 0.20 -5.76
N ILE A 11 -11.07 -0.69 -6.68
CA ILE A 11 -10.24 -0.41 -7.85
C ILE A 11 -10.96 -0.85 -9.11
N GLN A 12 -10.98 0.02 -10.11
CA GLN A 12 -11.38 -0.32 -11.48
C GLN A 12 -10.33 0.20 -12.45
N ILE A 13 -9.79 -0.67 -13.26
CA ILE A 13 -8.79 -0.38 -14.30
C ILE A 13 -9.37 -0.82 -15.63
N ARG A 14 -9.36 0.07 -16.63
CA ARG A 14 -9.93 -0.17 -17.97
C ARG A 14 -8.95 0.26 -19.05
N GLY A 15 -8.50 -0.72 -19.83
CA GLY A 15 -7.62 -0.49 -20.97
C GLY A 15 -6.36 0.31 -20.61
N VAL A 16 -5.75 0.04 -19.45
CA VAL A 16 -4.61 0.84 -18.97
C VAL A 16 -3.34 0.43 -19.69
N PHE A 17 -2.70 1.44 -20.28
CA PHE A 17 -1.37 1.35 -20.87
C PHE A 17 -0.37 2.15 -20.04
N ARG A 18 0.86 1.67 -19.95
CA ARG A 18 2.00 2.44 -19.49
C ARG A 18 3.16 2.26 -20.43
N THR A 19 3.50 3.33 -21.12
CA THR A 19 4.57 3.40 -22.13
C THR A 19 5.69 4.27 -21.60
N TYR A 20 6.94 3.80 -21.74
CA TYR A 20 8.15 4.56 -21.46
C TYR A 20 8.90 4.79 -22.76
N GLU A 21 9.29 6.04 -23.02
CA GLU A 21 10.14 6.42 -24.13
C GLU A 21 11.61 6.43 -23.67
N MET A 22 12.44 5.60 -24.28
CA MET A 22 13.86 5.48 -24.00
C MET A 22 14.67 5.79 -25.27
N GLY A 23 14.84 7.06 -25.58
CA GLY A 23 15.42 7.51 -26.86
C GLY A 23 14.54 7.11 -28.04
N GLU A 24 15.05 6.30 -28.97
CA GLU A 24 14.28 5.81 -30.12
C GLU A 24 13.42 4.57 -29.82
N GLN A 25 13.55 3.99 -28.63
CA GLN A 25 12.80 2.80 -28.24
C GLN A 25 11.59 3.15 -27.39
N VAL A 26 10.49 2.46 -27.66
CA VAL A 26 9.24 2.55 -26.92
C VAL A 26 9.00 1.23 -26.21
N LEU A 27 8.91 1.26 -24.87
CA LEU A 27 8.62 0.10 -24.05
C LEU A 27 7.20 0.21 -23.49
N ASN A 28 6.32 -0.70 -23.87
CA ASN A 28 5.01 -0.86 -23.25
C ASN A 28 5.16 -1.75 -22.01
N ALA A 29 5.22 -1.15 -20.84
CA ALA A 29 5.31 -1.86 -19.57
C ALA A 29 3.94 -2.42 -19.14
N LEU A 30 2.84 -1.75 -19.54
CA LEU A 30 1.48 -2.25 -19.48
C LEU A 30 0.82 -2.05 -20.84
N ASP A 31 0.03 -3.03 -21.28
CA ASP A 31 -0.54 -3.08 -22.61
C ASP A 31 -2.04 -3.45 -22.57
N GLY A 32 -2.89 -2.46 -22.30
CA GLY A 32 -4.35 -2.59 -22.32
C GLY A 32 -4.90 -3.45 -21.17
N VAL A 33 -4.45 -3.22 -19.93
CA VAL A 33 -4.86 -4.03 -18.77
C VAL A 33 -6.24 -3.61 -18.27
N ASP A 34 -7.10 -4.62 -18.03
CA ASP A 34 -8.39 -4.49 -17.34
C ASP A 34 -8.35 -5.24 -16.00
N MET A 35 -8.87 -4.64 -14.93
CA MET A 35 -8.90 -5.24 -13.60
C MET A 35 -9.98 -4.59 -12.73
N ASP A 36 -10.70 -5.40 -11.97
CA ASP A 36 -11.56 -4.95 -10.87
C ASP A 36 -11.12 -5.62 -9.58
N ILE A 37 -11.06 -4.84 -8.49
CA ILE A 37 -10.80 -5.35 -7.14
C ILE A 37 -11.92 -4.87 -6.23
N LEU A 38 -12.60 -5.79 -5.59
CA LEU A 38 -13.67 -5.51 -4.65
C LEU A 38 -13.09 -5.23 -3.24
N ARG A 39 -13.92 -4.66 -2.38
CA ARG A 39 -13.53 -4.52 -0.98
C ARG A 39 -13.38 -5.88 -0.33
N ASN A 40 -12.37 -5.98 0.56
CA ASN A 40 -12.04 -7.22 1.25
C ASN A 40 -11.62 -8.38 0.31
N GLU A 41 -11.08 -8.10 -0.85
CA GLU A 41 -10.37 -9.08 -1.66
C GLU A 41 -8.89 -9.14 -1.30
N TYR A 42 -8.29 -10.30 -1.55
CA TYR A 42 -6.87 -10.56 -1.41
C TYR A 42 -6.32 -10.97 -2.77
N GLU A 43 -5.71 -10.02 -3.47
CA GLU A 43 -5.21 -10.19 -4.82
C GLU A 43 -3.70 -10.33 -4.86
N ALA A 44 -3.19 -11.23 -5.70
CA ALA A 44 -1.77 -11.43 -5.94
C ALA A 44 -1.41 -11.14 -7.40
N ILE A 45 -0.54 -10.15 -7.62
CA ILE A 45 0.00 -9.85 -8.95
C ILE A 45 1.25 -10.72 -9.16
N VAL A 46 1.12 -11.75 -9.99
CA VAL A 46 2.20 -12.71 -10.27
C VAL A 46 2.69 -12.59 -11.71
N GLY A 47 3.96 -12.93 -11.94
CA GLY A 47 4.56 -12.91 -13.27
C GLY A 47 6.08 -12.92 -13.24
N ALA A 48 6.72 -13.15 -14.38
CA ALA A 48 8.16 -13.12 -14.54
C ALA A 48 8.76 -11.74 -14.24
N SER A 49 10.08 -11.64 -14.02
CA SER A 49 10.77 -10.37 -13.94
C SER A 49 10.58 -9.59 -15.26
N GLY A 50 10.29 -8.30 -15.16
CA GLY A 50 10.02 -7.43 -16.33
C GLY A 50 8.61 -7.51 -16.91
N SER A 51 7.68 -8.30 -16.32
CA SER A 51 6.29 -8.43 -16.82
C SER A 51 5.37 -7.24 -16.46
N GLY A 52 5.89 -6.14 -15.92
CA GLY A 52 5.09 -4.96 -15.58
C GLY A 52 4.50 -4.92 -14.16
N LYS A 53 4.76 -5.92 -13.30
CA LYS A 53 4.21 -5.96 -11.92
C LYS A 53 4.45 -4.68 -11.13
N SER A 54 5.71 -4.26 -11.03
CA SER A 54 6.07 -3.04 -10.29
C SER A 54 5.46 -1.79 -10.93
N THR A 55 5.32 -1.76 -12.26
CA THR A 55 4.62 -0.68 -12.95
C THR A 55 3.14 -0.65 -12.57
N MET A 56 2.48 -1.82 -12.55
CA MET A 56 1.08 -1.92 -12.13
C MET A 56 0.91 -1.50 -10.67
N MET A 57 1.78 -1.99 -9.76
CA MET A 57 1.79 -1.60 -8.35
C MET A 57 1.97 -0.08 -8.17
N ASN A 58 2.82 0.56 -8.98
CA ASN A 58 3.02 2.00 -8.94
C ASN A 58 1.80 2.78 -9.41
N ILE A 59 1.10 2.30 -10.46
CA ILE A 59 -0.14 2.92 -10.95
C ILE A 59 -1.24 2.76 -9.91
N ILE A 60 -1.50 1.54 -9.41
CA ILE A 60 -2.47 1.29 -8.34
C ILE A 60 -2.15 2.16 -7.12
N GLY A 61 -0.87 2.28 -6.80
CA GLY A 61 -0.36 3.09 -5.70
C GLY A 61 -0.45 4.59 -5.90
N CYS A 62 -0.93 5.09 -7.03
CA CYS A 62 -0.88 6.51 -7.39
C CYS A 62 0.56 7.11 -7.31
N LEU A 63 1.59 6.28 -7.51
CA LEU A 63 3.00 6.71 -7.59
C LEU A 63 3.43 7.02 -9.03
N ASP A 64 2.71 6.47 -10.01
CA ASP A 64 2.88 6.72 -11.43
C ASP A 64 1.50 6.86 -12.09
N ARG A 65 1.45 7.36 -13.33
CA ARG A 65 0.22 7.56 -14.09
C ARG A 65 0.16 6.62 -15.28
N ALA A 66 -1.02 6.16 -15.62
CA ALA A 66 -1.27 5.52 -16.91
C ALA A 66 -0.99 6.48 -18.07
N THR A 67 -0.45 5.97 -19.16
CA THR A 67 -0.30 6.73 -20.43
C THR A 67 -1.63 6.83 -21.16
N LYS A 68 -2.47 5.77 -21.04
CA LYS A 68 -3.84 5.69 -21.59
C LYS A 68 -4.69 4.80 -20.71
N GLY A 69 -6.01 4.87 -20.91
CA GLY A 69 -6.99 4.10 -20.16
C GLY A 69 -7.42 4.81 -18.88
N ASP A 70 -8.34 4.19 -18.15
CA ASP A 70 -8.95 4.75 -16.96
C ASP A 70 -8.57 3.95 -15.72
N TYR A 71 -8.27 4.67 -14.63
CA TYR A 71 -8.12 4.11 -13.30
C TYR A 71 -9.03 4.85 -12.33
N LEU A 72 -10.01 4.13 -11.76
CA LEU A 72 -10.89 4.64 -10.72
C LEU A 72 -10.52 4.03 -9.37
N LEU A 73 -10.25 4.89 -8.40
CA LEU A 73 -10.05 4.55 -6.98
C LEU A 73 -11.25 5.02 -6.18
N ASN A 74 -11.99 4.10 -5.58
CA ASN A 74 -13.26 4.40 -4.90
C ASN A 74 -14.23 5.22 -5.78
N GLY A 75 -14.32 4.89 -7.08
CA GLY A 75 -15.18 5.58 -8.04
C GLY A 75 -14.68 6.94 -8.53
N THR A 76 -13.51 7.41 -8.08
CA THR A 76 -12.92 8.67 -8.53
C THR A 76 -11.81 8.42 -9.54
N ASN A 77 -11.86 9.05 -10.73
CA ASN A 77 -10.85 8.89 -11.76
C ASN A 77 -9.52 9.51 -11.32
N VAL A 78 -8.49 8.66 -11.20
CA VAL A 78 -7.13 9.05 -10.78
C VAL A 78 -6.43 9.83 -11.89
N GLY A 79 -6.76 9.56 -13.17
CA GLY A 79 -6.16 10.22 -14.33
C GLY A 79 -6.35 11.75 -14.34
N ASP A 80 -7.50 12.21 -13.81
CA ASP A 80 -7.89 13.62 -13.79
C ASP A 80 -7.32 14.40 -12.59
N MET A 81 -6.69 13.71 -11.62
CA MET A 81 -6.19 14.32 -10.39
C MET A 81 -4.91 15.13 -10.63
N SER A 82 -4.82 16.31 -10.01
CA SER A 82 -3.57 17.05 -9.84
C SER A 82 -2.60 16.30 -8.92
N GLU A 83 -1.30 16.66 -8.94
CA GLU A 83 -0.31 16.06 -8.05
C GLU A 83 -0.66 16.18 -6.57
N ALA A 84 -1.27 17.29 -6.17
CA ALA A 84 -1.72 17.50 -4.79
C ALA A 84 -2.91 16.58 -4.43
N GLU A 85 -3.81 16.31 -5.37
CA GLU A 85 -4.93 15.38 -5.18
C GLU A 85 -4.45 13.93 -5.15
N LEU A 86 -3.53 13.54 -6.03
CA LEU A 86 -2.87 12.24 -5.99
C LEU A 86 -2.18 11.99 -4.65
N ALA A 87 -1.44 12.98 -4.14
CA ALA A 87 -0.78 12.86 -2.84
C ALA A 87 -1.79 12.69 -1.69
N ARG A 88 -2.95 13.36 -1.76
CA ARG A 88 -4.05 13.19 -0.81
C ARG A 88 -4.73 11.83 -0.93
N ALA A 89 -5.05 11.39 -2.16
CA ALA A 89 -5.65 10.08 -2.43
C ALA A 89 -4.72 8.97 -1.92
N ARG A 90 -3.44 9.02 -2.27
CA ARG A 90 -2.40 8.10 -1.80
C ARG A 90 -2.35 8.02 -0.27
N ASN A 91 -2.33 9.17 0.40
CA ASN A 91 -2.27 9.21 1.87
C ASN A 91 -3.56 8.69 2.54
N ARG A 92 -4.73 8.86 1.91
CA ARG A 92 -6.02 8.49 2.50
C ARG A 92 -6.41 7.05 2.21
N GLU A 93 -6.23 6.62 0.96
CA GLU A 93 -6.81 5.39 0.43
C GLU A 93 -5.82 4.23 0.39
N ILE A 94 -4.51 4.50 0.42
CA ILE A 94 -3.49 3.47 0.15
C ILE A 94 -2.48 3.41 1.26
N GLY A 95 -2.33 2.21 1.85
CA GLY A 95 -1.23 1.88 2.75
C GLY A 95 -0.15 1.11 2.01
N PHE A 96 1.10 1.58 2.05
CA PHE A 96 2.22 0.92 1.37
C PHE A 96 3.09 0.12 2.32
N VAL A 97 3.37 -1.13 1.94
CA VAL A 97 4.37 -2.00 2.55
C VAL A 97 5.40 -2.37 1.49
N PHE A 98 6.66 -2.03 1.70
CA PHE A 98 7.75 -2.27 0.76
C PHE A 98 8.70 -3.36 1.26
N GLN A 99 9.37 -4.03 0.35
CA GLN A 99 10.44 -4.99 0.64
C GLN A 99 11.55 -4.39 1.51
N SER A 100 11.94 -3.16 1.25
CA SER A 100 13.03 -2.44 1.96
C SER A 100 12.55 -1.66 3.19
N PHE A 101 11.34 -1.93 3.72
CA PHE A 101 10.71 -1.28 4.87
C PHE A 101 10.49 0.24 4.71
N ASN A 102 11.40 0.96 4.08
CA ASN A 102 11.38 2.41 3.84
C ASN A 102 11.06 3.23 5.12
N LEU A 103 11.71 2.86 6.24
CA LEU A 103 11.57 3.56 7.51
C LEU A 103 12.55 4.74 7.59
N LEU A 104 12.11 5.82 8.24
CA LEU A 104 12.95 6.95 8.57
C LEU A 104 13.99 6.53 9.62
N ALA A 105 15.24 6.35 9.22
CA ALA A 105 16.30 5.74 10.02
C ALA A 105 16.59 6.46 11.37
N ARG A 106 16.37 7.79 11.42
CA ARG A 106 16.59 8.62 12.60
C ARG A 106 15.35 8.80 13.48
N ALA A 107 14.18 8.34 13.03
CA ALA A 107 12.93 8.41 13.75
C ALA A 107 12.65 7.09 14.51
N SER A 108 11.97 7.17 15.66
CA SER A 108 11.51 5.97 16.37
C SER A 108 10.38 5.26 15.62
N ALA A 109 10.02 4.03 16.03
CA ALA A 109 8.89 3.30 15.50
C ALA A 109 7.61 4.15 15.57
N LEU A 110 7.33 4.74 16.72
CA LEU A 110 6.18 5.64 16.91
C LEU A 110 6.19 6.81 15.92
N LYS A 111 7.32 7.49 15.75
CA LYS A 111 7.44 8.62 14.83
C LYS A 111 7.28 8.20 13.37
N ASN A 112 7.76 7.02 12.98
CA ASN A 112 7.54 6.46 11.65
C ASN A 112 6.04 6.22 11.39
N VAL A 113 5.33 5.62 12.34
CA VAL A 113 3.90 5.34 12.21
C VAL A 113 3.05 6.61 12.27
N MET A 114 3.47 7.63 13.01
CA MET A 114 2.78 8.93 13.04
C MET A 114 2.85 9.72 11.72
N GLN A 115 3.82 9.43 10.85
CA GLN A 115 4.13 10.26 9.67
C GLN A 115 2.92 10.48 8.72
N PRO A 116 2.13 9.45 8.32
CA PRO A 116 0.96 9.67 7.47
C PRO A 116 -0.09 10.59 8.11
N LEU A 117 -0.24 10.54 9.43
CA LEU A 117 -1.18 11.37 10.17
C LEU A 117 -0.74 12.85 10.25
N VAL A 118 0.58 13.11 10.15
CA VAL A 118 1.11 14.48 10.03
C VAL A 118 0.58 15.13 8.75
N TYR A 119 0.67 14.42 7.63
CA TYR A 119 0.17 14.91 6.33
C TYR A 119 -1.35 15.06 6.28
N ARG A 120 -2.09 14.35 7.15
CA ARG A 120 -3.54 14.51 7.33
C ARG A 120 -3.92 15.69 8.22
N GLY A 121 -2.96 16.36 8.85
CA GLY A 121 -3.23 17.45 9.79
C GLY A 121 -3.80 17.01 11.14
N VAL A 122 -3.70 15.71 11.50
CA VAL A 122 -4.21 15.19 12.78
C VAL A 122 -3.44 15.83 13.94
N PRO A 123 -4.10 16.30 15.03
CA PRO A 123 -3.44 16.90 16.19
C PRO A 123 -2.41 15.97 16.86
N GLY A 124 -1.34 16.53 17.43
CA GLY A 124 -0.19 15.77 17.94
C GLY A 124 -0.53 14.69 18.98
N ALA A 125 -1.37 15.02 19.95
CA ALA A 125 -1.81 14.07 20.99
C ALA A 125 -2.59 12.90 20.38
N GLU A 126 -3.49 13.18 19.44
CA GLU A 126 -4.29 12.19 18.74
C GLU A 126 -3.44 11.31 17.83
N ARG A 127 -2.46 11.90 17.08
CA ARG A 127 -1.50 11.14 16.30
C ARG A 127 -0.76 10.10 17.15
N LYS A 128 -0.29 10.53 18.34
CA LYS A 128 0.42 9.63 19.25
C LYS A 128 -0.47 8.47 19.68
N ARG A 129 -1.71 8.75 20.07
CA ARG A 129 -2.68 7.72 20.49
C ARG A 129 -2.95 6.70 19.39
N ILE A 130 -3.27 7.18 18.17
CA ILE A 130 -3.57 6.31 17.01
C ILE A 130 -2.35 5.48 16.62
N ALA A 131 -1.16 6.08 16.55
CA ALA A 131 0.06 5.39 16.18
C ALA A 131 0.51 4.36 17.23
N THR A 132 0.29 4.63 18.52
CA THR A 132 0.53 3.65 19.60
C THR A 132 -0.37 2.43 19.42
N GLN A 133 -1.66 2.62 19.23
CA GLN A 133 -2.61 1.53 18.98
C GLN A 133 -2.24 0.72 17.71
N ALA A 134 -1.79 1.39 16.65
CA ALA A 134 -1.35 0.70 15.43
C ALA A 134 -0.12 -0.19 15.69
N LEU A 135 0.83 0.26 16.51
CA LEU A 135 2.01 -0.53 16.91
C LEU A 135 1.64 -1.70 17.85
N GLU A 136 0.73 -1.49 18.77
CA GLU A 136 0.20 -2.56 19.63
C GLU A 136 -0.47 -3.67 18.81
N ARG A 137 -1.28 -3.32 17.81
CA ARG A 137 -1.93 -4.30 16.90
C ARG A 137 -0.93 -5.20 16.15
N VAL A 138 0.27 -4.73 15.90
CA VAL A 138 1.32 -5.53 15.25
C VAL A 138 2.32 -6.14 16.25
N GLY A 139 2.03 -6.08 17.56
CA GLY A 139 2.83 -6.67 18.63
C GLY A 139 4.11 -5.89 18.97
N LEU A 140 4.11 -4.56 18.80
CA LEU A 140 5.26 -3.67 19.06
C LEU A 140 4.97 -2.57 20.08
N GLY A 141 4.02 -2.78 21.00
CA GLY A 141 3.67 -1.81 22.04
C GLY A 141 4.82 -1.49 23.00
N ASP A 142 5.77 -2.40 23.19
CA ASP A 142 6.99 -2.25 24.02
C ASP A 142 8.17 -1.63 23.26
N ARG A 143 8.03 -1.32 21.95
CA ARG A 143 9.09 -0.86 21.04
C ARG A 143 8.85 0.54 20.46
N LEU A 144 7.97 1.34 21.05
CA LEU A 144 7.55 2.64 20.55
C LEU A 144 8.71 3.59 20.27
N ASP A 145 9.72 3.61 21.15
CA ASP A 145 10.86 4.51 21.08
C ASP A 145 12.07 3.91 20.35
N SER A 146 12.02 2.62 19.97
CA SER A 146 13.08 1.94 19.24
C SER A 146 13.26 2.54 17.84
N ARG A 147 14.52 2.77 17.43
CA ARG A 147 14.88 3.20 16.08
C ARG A 147 15.03 1.97 15.16
N PRO A 148 14.94 2.12 13.83
CA PRO A 148 15.06 1.00 12.89
C PRO A 148 16.32 0.14 13.06
N ASN A 149 17.45 0.74 13.43
CA ASN A 149 18.70 0.01 13.69
C ASN A 149 18.69 -0.82 15.00
N GLN A 150 17.71 -0.64 15.86
CA GLN A 150 17.50 -1.38 17.11
C GLN A 150 16.44 -2.46 16.97
N LEU A 151 15.88 -2.64 15.75
CA LEU A 151 14.80 -3.57 15.46
C LEU A 151 15.30 -4.69 14.52
N SER A 152 14.78 -5.91 14.72
CA SER A 152 14.99 -7.02 13.77
C SER A 152 14.32 -6.73 12.43
N GLY A 153 14.62 -7.52 11.39
CA GLY A 153 13.95 -7.42 10.08
C GLY A 153 12.44 -7.50 10.18
N GLY A 154 11.94 -8.51 10.87
CA GLY A 154 10.50 -8.70 11.09
C GLY A 154 9.85 -7.57 11.90
N GLN A 155 10.56 -7.05 12.93
CA GLN A 155 10.06 -5.89 13.68
C GLN A 155 10.01 -4.63 12.80
N ARG A 156 11.00 -4.39 11.95
CA ARG A 156 10.96 -3.28 10.98
C ARG A 156 9.79 -3.41 10.01
N GLN A 157 9.51 -4.63 9.53
CA GLN A 157 8.38 -4.88 8.65
C GLN A 157 7.04 -4.67 9.38
N ARG A 158 6.91 -5.09 10.63
CA ARG A 158 5.73 -4.81 11.44
C ARG A 158 5.51 -3.30 11.65
N VAL A 159 6.59 -2.51 11.85
CA VAL A 159 6.49 -1.03 11.89
C VAL A 159 6.01 -0.48 10.54
N ALA A 160 6.52 -1.00 9.40
CA ALA A 160 6.08 -0.57 8.08
C ALA A 160 4.60 -0.90 7.83
N ILE A 161 4.13 -2.08 8.27
CA ILE A 161 2.71 -2.47 8.21
C ILE A 161 1.85 -1.56 9.11
N ALA A 162 2.27 -1.30 10.35
CA ALA A 162 1.55 -0.38 11.24
C ALA A 162 1.44 1.03 10.64
N ARG A 163 2.52 1.54 10.03
CA ARG A 163 2.52 2.82 9.31
C ARG A 163 1.55 2.82 8.13
N ALA A 164 1.49 1.73 7.38
CA ALA A 164 0.57 1.59 6.25
C ALA A 164 -0.89 1.64 6.71
N LEU A 165 -1.21 1.01 7.84
CA LEU A 165 -2.57 0.87 8.36
C LEU A 165 -3.05 2.04 9.21
N VAL A 166 -2.15 2.90 9.72
CA VAL A 166 -2.47 3.93 10.73
C VAL A 166 -3.56 4.90 10.30
N GLY A 167 -3.71 5.08 9.00
CA GLY A 167 -4.73 5.94 8.39
C GLY A 167 -6.04 5.23 8.05
N ASN A 168 -6.18 3.94 8.36
CA ASN A 168 -7.31 3.12 7.92
C ASN A 168 -7.53 3.21 6.39
N PRO A 169 -6.55 2.82 5.56
CA PRO A 169 -6.64 2.92 4.12
C PRO A 169 -7.67 1.93 3.56
N ALA A 170 -8.22 2.25 2.38
CA ALA A 170 -9.10 1.32 1.66
C ALA A 170 -8.35 0.08 1.17
N ILE A 171 -7.04 0.24 0.85
CA ILE A 171 -6.20 -0.82 0.27
C ILE A 171 -4.85 -0.87 1.00
N LEU A 172 -4.38 -2.08 1.28
CA LEU A 172 -2.99 -2.36 1.64
C LEU A 172 -2.26 -2.89 0.41
N LEU A 173 -1.29 -2.14 -0.09
CA LEU A 173 -0.48 -2.48 -1.25
C LEU A 173 0.89 -2.95 -0.76
N ALA A 174 1.20 -4.24 -0.92
CA ALA A 174 2.41 -4.86 -0.40
C ALA A 174 3.31 -5.37 -1.52
N ASP A 175 4.43 -4.68 -1.76
CA ASP A 175 5.43 -5.03 -2.76
C ASP A 175 6.52 -5.90 -2.13
N GLU A 176 6.49 -7.20 -2.43
CA GLU A 176 7.40 -8.22 -1.89
C GLU A 176 7.65 -8.10 -0.38
N PRO A 177 6.61 -8.10 0.48
CA PRO A 177 6.72 -7.72 1.89
C PRO A 177 7.61 -8.64 2.73
N THR A 178 8.06 -9.76 2.18
CA THR A 178 8.92 -10.75 2.85
C THR A 178 10.27 -10.95 2.19
N GLY A 179 10.55 -10.26 1.08
CA GLY A 179 11.74 -10.51 0.25
C GLY A 179 13.09 -10.30 0.95
N ASN A 180 13.13 -9.55 2.06
CA ASN A 180 14.34 -9.31 2.86
C ASN A 180 14.30 -10.01 4.24
N LEU A 181 13.48 -11.05 4.40
CA LEU A 181 13.28 -11.76 5.66
C LEU A 181 13.65 -13.24 5.53
N ASP A 182 14.06 -13.86 6.64
CA ASP A 182 14.20 -15.30 6.72
C ASP A 182 12.84 -16.02 6.65
N SER A 183 12.85 -17.33 6.37
CA SER A 183 11.63 -18.11 6.12
C SER A 183 10.65 -18.10 7.30
N LYS A 184 11.15 -18.15 8.55
CA LYS A 184 10.30 -18.15 9.74
C LYS A 184 9.63 -16.79 9.90
N THR A 185 10.41 -15.71 9.83
CA THR A 185 9.90 -14.33 9.93
C THR A 185 8.94 -14.03 8.77
N SER A 186 9.22 -14.56 7.56
CA SER A 186 8.33 -14.42 6.41
C SER A 186 6.94 -15.01 6.68
N GLN A 187 6.87 -16.22 7.25
CA GLN A 187 5.60 -16.85 7.64
C GLN A 187 4.83 -16.02 8.68
N GLU A 188 5.53 -15.44 9.66
CA GLU A 188 4.90 -14.58 10.65
C GLU A 188 4.31 -13.30 10.02
N ILE A 189 5.01 -12.69 9.06
CA ILE A 189 4.52 -11.48 8.35
C ILE A 189 3.34 -11.82 7.44
N ILE A 190 3.38 -12.93 6.70
CA ILE A 190 2.24 -13.38 5.89
C ILE A 190 1.04 -13.68 6.80
N GLY A 191 1.24 -14.38 7.92
CA GLY A 191 0.17 -14.62 8.89
C GLY A 191 -0.46 -13.33 9.44
N LEU A 192 0.34 -12.28 9.66
CA LEU A 192 -0.18 -10.95 10.04
C LEU A 192 -1.02 -10.33 8.91
N ILE A 193 -0.56 -10.42 7.66
CA ILE A 193 -1.29 -9.91 6.49
C ILE A 193 -2.62 -10.66 6.32
N ASP A 194 -2.62 -11.99 6.47
CA ASP A 194 -3.84 -12.82 6.41
C ASP A 194 -4.83 -12.44 7.52
N GLU A 195 -4.34 -12.13 8.72
CA GLU A 195 -5.20 -11.67 9.82
C GLU A 195 -5.84 -10.32 9.51
N LEU A 196 -5.10 -9.39 8.91
CA LEU A 196 -5.61 -8.10 8.47
C LEU A 196 -6.69 -8.26 7.40
N HIS A 197 -6.51 -9.18 6.44
CA HIS A 197 -7.52 -9.52 5.45
C HIS A 197 -8.80 -10.06 6.11
N ARG A 198 -8.67 -11.00 7.05
CA ARG A 198 -9.83 -11.52 7.81
C ARG A 198 -10.58 -10.44 8.61
N GLN A 199 -9.90 -9.35 8.97
CA GLN A 199 -10.50 -8.17 9.61
C GLN A 199 -11.15 -7.19 8.62
N GLY A 200 -11.19 -7.51 7.31
CA GLY A 200 -11.86 -6.71 6.29
C GLY A 200 -10.93 -5.80 5.47
N GLN A 201 -9.60 -5.93 5.59
CA GLN A 201 -8.67 -5.14 4.80
C GLN A 201 -8.56 -5.71 3.38
N THR A 202 -8.75 -4.87 2.36
CA THR A 202 -8.41 -5.23 0.97
C THR A 202 -6.88 -5.23 0.82
N ILE A 203 -6.34 -6.31 0.23
CA ILE A 203 -4.89 -6.52 0.11
C ILE A 203 -4.54 -6.80 -1.35
N ILE A 204 -3.48 -6.15 -1.82
CA ILE A 204 -2.86 -6.41 -3.12
C ILE A 204 -1.37 -6.65 -2.88
N MET A 205 -0.87 -7.79 -3.37
CA MET A 205 0.51 -8.20 -3.18
C MET A 205 1.19 -8.60 -4.49
#